data_3ca2c19851459b263bff670a1c55b629
#
_entry.id   3ca2c19851459b263bff670a1c55b629
#
_cell.length_a   1.000
_cell.length_b   1.000
_cell.length_c   1.000
_cell.angle_alpha   90.00
_cell.angle_beta   90.00
_cell.angle_gamma   90.00
#
_symmetry.space_group_name_H-M   'P 1'
#
loop_
_entity.id
_entity.type
_entity.pdbx_description
1 polymer ?
#
loop_
_entity_poly.entity_id
_entity_poly.type
_entity_poly.pdbx_seq_one_letter_code
_entity_poly.pdbx_strand_id
1 'polypeptide(L)'
;KEAENIGLVSTIQRVGTIRIEKKIKENIERLTFGEVSKIIEGDILAGRKGLDKSLKKFIIGAMTEENMLRYITSGSLMIVGDREGVQRLALENGAAVLLTGGFDVSEEILSLADEVEMPIIRTTYDTFTVATTINRAISDQMIKKDIMLVEDIQTPFEKTIYLSMGDTVGDYQEISEKSGFSRFPVVNKSNRLVGIITAKDVVNKALTQPIDKIMTKEPRSAKKHMNVDS
;
A
#
# COMPACT_ATOMS: atom_id res chain seq x y z
N LYS A 1 -11.63 11.41 -10.04
CA LYS A 1 -12.32 11.43 -11.36
C LYS A 1 -12.39 10.04 -12.02
N GLU A 2 -11.33 9.22 -11.99
CA GLU A 2 -11.39 7.84 -12.50
C GLU A 2 -12.27 6.93 -11.63
N ALA A 3 -12.20 7.08 -10.31
CA ALA A 3 -13.06 6.33 -9.39
C ALA A 3 -14.54 6.71 -9.49
N GLU A 4 -14.89 7.89 -10.01
CA GLU A 4 -16.26 8.31 -10.27
C GLU A 4 -16.91 7.54 -11.43
N ASN A 5 -16.10 7.11 -12.41
CA ASN A 5 -16.59 6.38 -13.58
C ASN A 5 -16.90 4.89 -13.30
N ILE A 6 -16.43 4.33 -12.18
CA ILE A 6 -16.59 2.91 -11.82
C ILE A 6 -17.84 2.67 -10.95
N GLY A 7 -18.62 3.70 -10.64
CA GLY A 7 -19.84 3.58 -9.83
C GLY A 7 -19.62 3.28 -8.33
N LEU A 8 -18.36 3.08 -7.92
CA LEU A 8 -17.96 2.86 -6.53
C LEU A 8 -18.09 4.14 -5.69
N VAL A 9 -17.96 5.30 -6.33
CA VAL A 9 -17.88 6.61 -5.67
C VAL A 9 -19.24 7.17 -5.29
N SER A 10 -20.31 6.83 -5.98
CA SER A 10 -21.64 7.39 -5.69
C SER A 10 -22.20 6.99 -4.32
N THR A 11 -21.73 5.87 -3.77
CA THR A 11 -22.14 5.39 -2.44
C THR A 11 -21.18 5.87 -1.34
N ILE A 12 -19.95 6.19 -1.70
CA ILE A 12 -18.87 6.62 -0.80
C ILE A 12 -18.76 8.15 -0.72
N GLN A 13 -19.26 8.87 -1.72
CA GLN A 13 -19.09 10.34 -1.84
C GLN A 13 -19.62 11.17 -0.65
N ARG A 14 -20.51 10.65 0.16
CA ARG A 14 -21.00 11.35 1.35
C ARG A 14 -20.26 11.02 2.65
N VAL A 15 -19.32 10.06 2.63
CA VAL A 15 -18.63 9.58 3.84
C VAL A 15 -17.09 9.52 3.69
N GLY A 16 -16.50 10.36 2.86
CA GLY A 16 -15.07 10.60 2.94
C GLY A 16 -14.18 9.92 1.90
N THR A 17 -14.55 9.97 0.63
CA THR A 17 -13.71 9.57 -0.53
C THR A 17 -12.30 10.20 -0.48
N ILE A 18 -12.17 11.41 0.03
CA ILE A 18 -10.89 12.11 0.21
C ILE A 18 -9.97 11.38 1.19
N ARG A 19 -10.52 10.65 2.17
CA ARG A 19 -9.72 9.91 3.17
C ARG A 19 -9.21 8.57 2.63
N ILE A 20 -9.90 7.95 1.70
CA ILE A 20 -9.45 6.68 1.09
C ILE A 20 -8.26 6.92 0.17
N GLU A 21 -8.32 7.92 -0.71
CA GLU A 21 -7.18 8.31 -1.55
C GLU A 21 -5.94 8.70 -0.73
N LYS A 22 -6.13 9.41 0.39
CA LYS A 22 -5.04 9.82 1.25
C LYS A 22 -4.43 8.64 2.01
N LYS A 23 -5.24 7.69 2.49
CA LYS A 23 -4.78 6.46 3.15
C LYS A 23 -4.05 5.51 2.19
N ILE A 24 -4.54 5.38 0.96
CA ILE A 24 -3.89 4.57 -0.08
C ILE A 24 -2.54 5.18 -0.49
N LYS A 25 -2.43 6.52 -0.53
CA LYS A 25 -1.15 7.20 -0.83
C LYS A 25 -0.14 7.15 0.33
N GLU A 26 -0.60 7.11 1.58
CA GLU A 26 0.27 7.10 2.76
C GLU A 26 0.79 5.71 3.14
N ASN A 27 0.10 4.62 2.79
CA ASN A 27 0.50 3.23 3.08
C ASN A 27 1.24 2.54 1.93
N ILE A 28 1.96 3.28 1.10
CA ILE A 28 2.86 2.68 0.13
C ILE A 28 4.09 2.19 0.90
N GLU A 29 4.11 0.94 1.30
CA GLU A 29 5.34 0.29 1.73
C GLU A 29 6.33 0.33 0.57
N ARG A 30 7.30 1.23 0.69
CA ARG A 30 8.42 1.30 -0.25
C ARG A 30 9.41 0.25 0.15
N LEU A 31 10.02 -0.41 -0.85
CA LEU A 31 11.11 -1.34 -0.63
C LEU A 31 12.23 -0.62 0.16
N THR A 32 12.61 -1.16 1.31
CA THR A 32 13.72 -0.64 2.11
C THR A 32 15.05 -1.25 1.67
N PHE A 33 16.17 -0.63 2.02
CA PHE A 33 17.48 -1.21 1.75
C PHE A 33 17.67 -2.56 2.48
N GLY A 34 17.08 -2.74 3.65
CA GLY A 34 17.09 -4.01 4.36
C GLY A 34 16.31 -5.11 3.64
N GLU A 35 15.20 -4.79 2.98
CA GLU A 35 14.46 -5.75 2.13
C GLU A 35 15.24 -6.07 0.86
N VAL A 36 15.89 -5.07 0.25
CA VAL A 36 16.79 -5.31 -0.89
C VAL A 36 17.88 -6.31 -0.50
N SER A 37 18.56 -6.13 0.64
CA SER A 37 19.61 -7.05 1.07
C SER A 37 19.12 -8.51 1.19
N LYS A 38 17.89 -8.70 1.68
CA LYS A 38 17.28 -10.04 1.77
C LYS A 38 16.96 -10.63 0.40
N ILE A 39 16.40 -9.81 -0.50
CA ILE A 39 16.00 -10.24 -1.85
C ILE A 39 17.22 -10.72 -2.69
N ILE A 40 18.36 -10.06 -2.53
CA ILE A 40 19.60 -10.38 -3.26
C ILE A 40 20.55 -11.26 -2.45
N GLU A 41 20.13 -11.76 -1.30
CA GLU A 41 20.97 -12.57 -0.39
C GLU A 41 22.30 -11.89 -0.08
N GLY A 42 22.25 -10.57 0.17
CA GLY A 42 23.44 -9.74 0.34
C GLY A 42 23.87 -9.59 1.80
N ASP A 43 25.19 -9.57 2.01
CA ASP A 43 25.80 -9.28 3.30
C ASP A 43 25.82 -7.78 3.56
N ILE A 44 25.44 -7.36 4.76
CA ILE A 44 25.49 -5.96 5.18
C ILE A 44 26.85 -5.71 5.81
N LEU A 45 27.69 -4.92 5.13
CA LEU A 45 29.05 -4.64 5.58
C LEU A 45 29.14 -3.46 6.55
N ALA A 46 28.38 -2.37 6.30
CA ALA A 46 28.38 -1.15 7.11
C ALA A 46 27.05 -0.39 6.95
N GLY A 47 26.87 0.70 7.67
CA GLY A 47 25.71 1.62 7.55
C GLY A 47 24.39 1.01 7.99
N ARG A 48 24.38 0.09 8.94
CA ARG A 48 23.17 -0.67 9.37
C ARG A 48 22.00 0.20 9.80
N LYS A 49 22.26 1.39 10.34
CA LYS A 49 21.19 2.34 10.73
C LYS A 49 20.37 2.86 9.54
N GLY A 50 20.91 2.77 8.34
CA GLY A 50 20.20 3.19 7.12
C GLY A 50 19.33 2.11 6.49
N LEU A 51 19.25 0.89 7.02
CA LEU A 51 18.53 -0.24 6.42
C LEU A 51 17.02 -0.02 6.30
N ASP A 52 16.44 0.75 7.22
CA ASP A 52 15.00 1.05 7.20
C ASP A 52 14.64 2.21 6.25
N LYS A 53 15.64 2.89 5.68
CA LYS A 53 15.42 3.93 4.69
C LYS A 53 14.88 3.32 3.39
N SER A 54 13.97 4.04 2.75
CA SER A 54 13.27 3.57 1.54
C SER A 54 14.11 3.72 0.29
N LEU A 55 14.15 2.69 -0.54
CA LEU A 55 14.67 2.73 -1.89
C LEU A 55 13.73 3.55 -2.79
N LYS A 56 14.26 4.61 -3.41
CA LYS A 56 13.53 5.41 -4.40
C LYS A 56 13.82 4.99 -5.83
N LYS A 57 15.08 4.72 -6.12
CA LYS A 57 15.57 4.25 -7.41
C LYS A 57 16.92 3.56 -7.25
N PHE A 58 17.32 2.78 -8.23
CA PHE A 58 18.70 2.27 -8.32
C PHE A 58 19.41 2.83 -9.55
N ILE A 59 20.73 2.88 -9.48
CA ILE A 59 21.63 3.43 -10.51
C ILE A 59 22.76 2.42 -10.69
N ILE A 60 23.09 2.11 -11.93
CA ILE A 60 24.28 1.28 -12.23
C ILE A 60 25.46 2.21 -12.45
N GLY A 61 26.54 2.00 -11.69
CA GLY A 61 27.75 2.81 -11.71
C GLY A 61 28.61 2.60 -12.94
N ALA A 62 28.04 2.77 -14.15
CA ALA A 62 28.75 2.56 -15.41
C ALA A 62 29.25 3.85 -16.07
N MET A 63 28.93 5.02 -15.50
CA MET A 63 29.35 6.34 -15.99
C MET A 63 30.61 6.84 -15.27
N THR A 64 31.16 7.97 -15.77
CA THR A 64 32.17 8.73 -15.03
C THR A 64 31.55 9.35 -13.78
N GLU A 65 32.36 9.61 -12.76
CA GLU A 65 31.93 10.17 -11.48
C GLU A 65 31.18 11.49 -11.66
N GLU A 66 31.71 12.39 -12.50
CA GLU A 66 31.07 13.68 -12.82
C GLU A 66 29.67 13.54 -13.38
N ASN A 67 29.46 12.59 -14.28
CA ASN A 67 28.14 12.35 -14.87
C ASN A 67 27.20 11.65 -13.89
N MET A 68 27.69 10.78 -13.02
CA MET A 68 26.88 10.10 -12.03
C MET A 68 26.23 11.05 -11.04
N LEU A 69 26.90 12.13 -10.64
CA LEU A 69 26.37 13.15 -9.73
C LEU A 69 24.99 13.66 -10.13
N ARG A 70 24.72 13.74 -11.45
CA ARG A 70 23.43 14.20 -11.98
C ARG A 70 22.27 13.25 -11.69
N TYR A 71 22.58 11.99 -11.42
CA TYR A 71 21.60 10.92 -11.23
C TYR A 71 21.44 10.49 -9.77
N ILE A 72 22.46 10.73 -8.93
CA ILE A 72 22.42 10.38 -7.51
C ILE A 72 21.48 11.33 -6.78
N THR A 73 20.58 10.77 -6.01
CA THR A 73 19.68 11.50 -5.12
C THR A 73 19.55 10.74 -3.81
N SER A 74 19.23 11.42 -2.72
CA SER A 74 18.97 10.76 -1.44
C SER A 74 17.92 9.65 -1.60
N GLY A 75 18.23 8.46 -1.07
CA GLY A 75 17.42 7.25 -1.22
C GLY A 75 17.68 6.47 -2.51
N SER A 76 18.73 6.80 -3.28
CA SER A 76 19.20 5.97 -4.38
C SER A 76 20.01 4.78 -3.86
N LEU A 77 20.07 3.70 -4.64
CA LEU A 77 20.96 2.56 -4.47
C LEU A 77 21.94 2.55 -5.64
N MET A 78 23.24 2.68 -5.37
CA MET A 78 24.29 2.60 -6.37
C MET A 78 24.76 1.17 -6.51
N ILE A 79 24.52 0.54 -7.65
CA ILE A 79 25.05 -0.78 -7.99
C ILE A 79 26.40 -0.60 -8.66
N VAL A 80 27.45 -1.08 -8.03
CA VAL A 80 28.85 -0.89 -8.45
C VAL A 80 29.70 -2.09 -8.07
N GLY A 81 30.83 -2.28 -8.75
CA GLY A 81 31.87 -3.22 -8.37
C GLY A 81 32.92 -2.60 -7.44
N ASP A 82 34.19 -2.84 -7.76
CA ASP A 82 35.38 -2.45 -6.98
C ASP A 82 35.79 -0.99 -7.11
N ARG A 83 35.05 -0.15 -7.78
CA ARG A 83 35.35 1.29 -8.02
C ARG A 83 35.13 2.12 -6.77
N GLU A 84 36.16 2.27 -5.93
CA GLU A 84 36.06 2.96 -4.64
C GLU A 84 35.62 4.43 -4.76
N GLY A 85 36.07 5.17 -5.78
CA GLY A 85 35.65 6.55 -6.02
C GLY A 85 34.12 6.67 -6.23
N VAL A 86 33.50 5.70 -6.90
CA VAL A 86 32.05 5.65 -7.10
C VAL A 86 31.32 5.29 -5.82
N GLN A 87 31.89 4.39 -5.01
CA GLN A 87 31.33 4.01 -3.70
C GLN A 87 31.30 5.24 -2.77
N ARG A 88 32.41 5.96 -2.67
CA ARG A 88 32.54 7.21 -1.90
C ARG A 88 31.57 8.26 -2.37
N LEU A 89 31.50 8.52 -3.67
CA LEU A 89 30.59 9.48 -4.28
C LEU A 89 29.12 9.18 -3.95
N ALA A 90 28.73 7.91 -4.00
CA ALA A 90 27.38 7.50 -3.66
C ALA A 90 27.03 7.81 -2.20
N LEU A 91 27.89 7.40 -1.27
CA LEU A 91 27.68 7.60 0.17
C LEU A 91 27.60 9.08 0.54
N GLU A 92 28.54 9.91 0.06
CA GLU A 92 28.58 11.35 0.31
C GLU A 92 27.33 12.09 -0.20
N ASN A 93 26.64 11.52 -1.20
CA ASN A 93 25.41 12.07 -1.75
C ASN A 93 24.14 11.37 -1.24
N GLY A 94 24.22 10.63 -0.14
CA GLY A 94 23.09 10.01 0.54
C GLY A 94 22.49 8.82 -0.22
N ALA A 95 23.27 8.14 -1.04
CA ALA A 95 22.90 6.89 -1.69
C ALA A 95 23.51 5.68 -0.95
N ALA A 96 22.76 4.59 -0.87
CA ALA A 96 23.29 3.30 -0.45
C ALA A 96 24.17 2.68 -1.55
N VAL A 97 25.11 1.81 -1.17
CA VAL A 97 25.98 1.12 -2.10
C VAL A 97 25.67 -0.37 -2.11
N LEU A 98 25.57 -0.94 -3.30
CA LEU A 98 25.46 -2.37 -3.51
C LEU A 98 26.62 -2.85 -4.36
N LEU A 99 27.47 -3.65 -3.75
CA LEU A 99 28.65 -4.24 -4.37
C LEU A 99 28.28 -5.56 -5.03
N THR A 100 28.56 -5.66 -6.30
CA THR A 100 28.39 -6.89 -7.08
C THR A 100 29.73 -7.62 -7.23
N GLY A 101 29.67 -8.94 -7.44
CA GLY A 101 30.89 -9.75 -7.69
C GLY A 101 31.70 -10.11 -6.45
N GLY A 102 31.19 -9.85 -5.25
CA GLY A 102 31.82 -10.28 -3.99
C GLY A 102 33.12 -9.54 -3.60
N PHE A 103 33.37 -8.38 -4.18
CA PHE A 103 34.56 -7.58 -3.89
C PHE A 103 34.59 -7.08 -2.44
N ASP A 104 35.84 -6.86 -1.93
CA ASP A 104 36.02 -6.25 -0.62
C ASP A 104 35.98 -4.71 -0.71
N VAL A 105 35.78 -4.09 0.44
CA VAL A 105 35.67 -2.64 0.62
C VAL A 105 36.74 -2.16 1.57
N SER A 106 37.31 -0.99 1.31
CA SER A 106 38.29 -0.38 2.21
C SER A 106 37.65 0.03 3.54
N GLU A 107 38.47 0.01 4.62
CA GLU A 107 38.02 0.47 5.94
C GLU A 107 37.56 1.93 5.95
N GLU A 108 38.10 2.78 5.08
CA GLU A 108 37.68 4.16 4.92
C GLU A 108 36.26 4.25 4.43
N ILE A 109 35.91 3.46 3.43
CA ILE A 109 34.54 3.43 2.85
C ILE A 109 33.55 2.83 3.85
N LEU A 110 33.91 1.79 4.60
CA LEU A 110 33.10 1.23 5.65
C LEU A 110 32.79 2.26 6.76
N SER A 111 33.84 2.98 7.20
CA SER A 111 33.71 4.03 8.21
C SER A 111 32.82 5.19 7.73
N LEU A 112 33.01 5.61 6.48
CA LEU A 112 32.16 6.63 5.87
C LEU A 112 30.66 6.20 5.81
N ALA A 113 30.40 4.96 5.47
CA ALA A 113 29.04 4.42 5.41
C ALA A 113 28.35 4.44 6.78
N ASP A 114 29.08 4.12 7.84
CA ASP A 114 28.56 4.19 9.21
C ASP A 114 28.33 5.65 9.65
N GLU A 115 29.23 6.58 9.29
CA GLU A 115 29.10 8.00 9.59
C GLU A 115 27.87 8.64 8.92
N VAL A 116 27.67 8.38 7.62
CA VAL A 116 26.54 8.92 6.87
C VAL A 116 25.26 8.09 7.02
N GLU A 117 25.30 7.01 7.77
CA GLU A 117 24.17 6.10 8.01
C GLU A 117 23.53 5.59 6.70
N MET A 118 24.38 5.24 5.73
CA MET A 118 23.93 4.67 4.44
C MET A 118 24.54 3.26 4.27
N PRO A 119 23.71 2.24 3.96
CA PRO A 119 24.19 0.86 3.95
C PRO A 119 25.09 0.55 2.77
N ILE A 120 26.11 -0.28 3.05
CA ILE A 120 26.86 -1.02 2.04
C ILE A 120 26.41 -2.48 2.10
N ILE A 121 25.89 -2.97 1.00
CA ILE A 121 25.43 -4.34 0.83
C ILE A 121 26.35 -5.02 -0.19
N ARG A 122 26.84 -6.23 0.11
CA ARG A 122 27.69 -7.00 -0.80
C ARG A 122 26.96 -8.26 -1.24
N THR A 123 27.06 -8.58 -2.52
CA THR A 123 26.56 -9.85 -3.07
C THR A 123 27.56 -10.45 -4.05
N THR A 124 27.55 -11.76 -4.19
CA THR A 124 28.34 -12.48 -5.19
C THR A 124 27.70 -12.44 -6.59
N TYR A 125 26.45 -12.05 -6.69
CA TYR A 125 25.76 -11.93 -7.98
C TYR A 125 26.38 -10.82 -8.84
N ASP A 126 26.23 -10.97 -10.15
CA ASP A 126 26.64 -9.96 -11.13
C ASP A 126 25.62 -8.80 -11.18
N THR A 127 26.06 -7.68 -11.77
CA THR A 127 25.28 -6.44 -11.88
C THR A 127 23.93 -6.64 -12.58
N PHE A 128 23.90 -7.46 -13.65
CA PHE A 128 22.66 -7.68 -14.42
C PHE A 128 21.65 -8.47 -13.60
N THR A 129 22.09 -9.54 -12.95
CA THR A 129 21.25 -10.38 -12.08
C THR A 129 20.65 -9.53 -10.96
N VAL A 130 21.47 -8.71 -10.28
CA VAL A 130 21.04 -7.83 -9.20
C VAL A 130 20.02 -6.80 -9.71
N ALA A 131 20.34 -6.09 -10.79
CA ALA A 131 19.46 -5.05 -11.34
C ALA A 131 18.11 -5.64 -11.76
N THR A 132 18.11 -6.81 -12.39
CA THR A 132 16.88 -7.49 -12.83
C THR A 132 16.04 -7.95 -11.64
N THR A 133 16.69 -8.51 -10.60
CA THR A 133 16.00 -8.97 -9.38
C THR A 133 15.36 -7.81 -8.62
N ILE A 134 16.06 -6.71 -8.45
CA ILE A 134 15.53 -5.51 -7.77
C ILE A 134 14.39 -4.89 -8.60
N ASN A 135 14.57 -4.78 -9.92
CA ASN A 135 13.53 -4.24 -10.80
C ASN A 135 12.25 -5.07 -10.75
N ARG A 136 12.38 -6.39 -10.72
CA ARG A 136 11.24 -7.30 -10.56
C ARG A 136 10.55 -7.11 -9.21
N ALA A 137 11.32 -7.01 -8.11
CA ALA A 137 10.76 -6.78 -6.79
C ALA A 137 9.99 -5.46 -6.68
N ILE A 138 10.50 -4.38 -7.30
CA ILE A 138 9.81 -3.09 -7.41
C ILE A 138 8.51 -3.25 -8.21
N SER A 139 8.56 -3.94 -9.35
CA SER A 139 7.40 -4.18 -10.21
C SER A 139 6.32 -5.00 -9.50
N ASP A 140 6.72 -6.07 -8.81
CA ASP A 140 5.79 -6.91 -8.04
C ASP A 140 5.10 -6.14 -6.91
N GLN A 141 5.80 -5.21 -6.26
CA GLN A 141 5.19 -4.31 -5.28
C GLN A 141 4.23 -3.31 -5.93
N MET A 142 4.54 -2.79 -7.11
CA MET A 142 3.64 -1.91 -7.86
C MET A 142 2.38 -2.66 -8.30
N ILE A 143 2.50 -3.89 -8.78
CA ILE A 143 1.36 -4.73 -9.17
C ILE A 143 0.47 -5.04 -7.95
N LYS A 144 1.07 -5.35 -6.79
CA LYS A 144 0.30 -5.54 -5.54
C LYS A 144 -0.47 -4.29 -5.11
N LYS A 145 -0.02 -3.09 -5.49
CA LYS A 145 -0.73 -1.83 -5.25
C LYS A 145 -1.94 -1.63 -6.15
N ASP A 146 -1.86 -2.12 -7.39
CA ASP A 146 -2.94 -1.99 -8.36
C ASP A 146 -4.06 -3.00 -8.09
N ILE A 147 -3.78 -4.07 -7.32
CA ILE A 147 -4.79 -5.03 -6.86
C ILE A 147 -5.36 -4.55 -5.52
N MET A 148 -6.43 -3.76 -5.60
CA MET A 148 -7.21 -3.36 -4.44
C MET A 148 -8.23 -4.47 -4.13
N LEU A 149 -8.12 -5.04 -2.94
CA LEU A 149 -9.10 -6.01 -2.45
C LEU A 149 -10.26 -5.31 -1.73
N VAL A 150 -11.41 -5.97 -1.70
CA VAL A 150 -12.57 -5.46 -0.96
C VAL A 150 -12.23 -5.21 0.52
N GLU A 151 -11.35 -6.02 1.11
CA GLU A 151 -10.91 -5.85 2.51
C GLU A 151 -10.13 -4.56 2.77
N ASP A 152 -9.49 -3.98 1.75
CA ASP A 152 -8.72 -2.73 1.87
C ASP A 152 -9.61 -1.49 1.97
N ILE A 153 -10.84 -1.58 1.45
CA ILE A 153 -11.79 -0.47 1.37
C ILE A 153 -13.05 -0.66 2.20
N GLN A 154 -13.30 -1.86 2.73
CA GLN A 154 -14.49 -2.13 3.52
C GLN A 154 -14.47 -1.39 4.87
N THR A 155 -15.65 -0.98 5.31
CA THR A 155 -15.84 -0.58 6.71
C THR A 155 -15.90 -1.84 7.58
N PRO A 156 -15.06 -1.98 8.64
CA PRO A 156 -15.13 -3.10 9.56
C PRO A 156 -16.54 -3.25 10.15
N PHE A 157 -16.96 -4.50 10.38
CA PHE A 157 -18.30 -4.80 10.87
C PHE A 157 -18.63 -4.04 12.16
N GLU A 158 -17.67 -3.91 13.07
CA GLU A 158 -17.80 -3.20 14.35
C GLU A 158 -18.10 -1.70 14.19
N LYS A 159 -17.78 -1.15 13.03
CA LYS A 159 -18.04 0.26 12.67
C LYS A 159 -19.19 0.43 11.70
N THR A 160 -19.79 -0.67 11.25
CA THR A 160 -20.87 -0.64 10.28
C THR A 160 -22.20 -0.45 11.00
N ILE A 161 -22.97 0.54 10.58
CA ILE A 161 -24.34 0.74 11.06
C ILE A 161 -25.25 -0.17 10.26
N TYR A 162 -26.00 -1.02 10.93
CA TYR A 162 -26.91 -1.99 10.33
C TYR A 162 -28.25 -2.05 11.08
N LEU A 163 -29.24 -2.65 10.47
CA LEU A 163 -30.52 -2.98 11.08
C LEU A 163 -30.70 -4.50 11.19
N SER A 164 -31.49 -4.92 12.14
CA SER A 164 -31.82 -6.33 12.38
C SER A 164 -33.14 -6.69 11.70
N MET A 165 -33.34 -7.96 11.33
CA MET A 165 -34.58 -8.42 10.69
C MET A 165 -35.87 -8.10 11.48
N GLY A 166 -35.77 -7.93 12.80
CA GLY A 166 -36.90 -7.60 13.67
C GLY A 166 -37.22 -6.11 13.76
N ASP A 167 -36.37 -5.25 13.22
CA ASP A 167 -36.53 -3.80 13.29
C ASP A 167 -37.70 -3.32 12.39
N THR A 168 -38.17 -2.11 12.66
CA THR A 168 -39.32 -1.49 11.99
C THR A 168 -38.91 -0.30 11.11
N VAL A 169 -39.81 0.24 10.34
CA VAL A 169 -39.61 1.49 9.59
C VAL A 169 -39.29 2.65 10.55
N GLY A 170 -39.83 2.66 11.76
CA GLY A 170 -39.52 3.65 12.79
C GLY A 170 -38.06 3.58 13.20
N ASP A 171 -37.52 2.38 13.45
CA ASP A 171 -36.11 2.17 13.78
C ASP A 171 -35.20 2.62 12.62
N TYR A 172 -35.59 2.35 11.38
CA TYR A 172 -34.88 2.86 10.20
C TYR A 172 -34.80 4.39 10.20
N GLN A 173 -35.95 5.07 10.47
CA GLN A 173 -35.96 6.54 10.46
C GLN A 173 -35.07 7.12 11.55
N GLU A 174 -35.13 6.58 12.76
CA GLU A 174 -34.31 7.02 13.88
C GLU A 174 -32.79 6.87 13.58
N ILE A 175 -32.39 5.72 13.04
CA ILE A 175 -30.98 5.48 12.67
C ILE A 175 -30.58 6.38 11.49
N SER A 176 -31.46 6.60 10.52
CA SER A 176 -31.22 7.47 9.37
C SER A 176 -31.00 8.93 9.80
N GLU A 177 -31.81 9.44 10.70
CA GLU A 177 -31.67 10.78 11.24
C GLU A 177 -30.36 10.96 12.04
N LYS A 178 -30.04 9.98 12.90
CA LYS A 178 -28.82 10.03 13.74
C LYS A 178 -27.54 9.89 12.92
N SER A 179 -27.52 9.05 11.90
CA SER A 179 -26.33 8.73 11.14
C SER A 179 -26.14 9.56 9.86
N GLY A 180 -27.22 10.13 9.35
CA GLY A 180 -27.24 10.81 8.04
C GLY A 180 -27.20 9.85 6.84
N PHE A 181 -27.25 8.53 7.07
CA PHE A 181 -27.30 7.54 6.01
C PHE A 181 -28.74 7.24 5.59
N SER A 182 -28.91 6.81 4.34
CA SER A 182 -30.22 6.45 3.77
C SER A 182 -30.30 5.00 3.29
N ARG A 183 -29.25 4.22 3.52
CA ARG A 183 -29.15 2.83 3.09
C ARG A 183 -28.42 2.02 4.16
N PHE A 184 -29.05 0.92 4.60
CA PHE A 184 -28.51 0.08 5.66
C PHE A 184 -28.56 -1.39 5.28
N PRO A 185 -27.48 -2.15 5.56
CA PRO A 185 -27.56 -3.60 5.53
C PRO A 185 -28.49 -4.10 6.63
N VAL A 186 -29.21 -5.17 6.34
CA VAL A 186 -30.07 -5.87 7.30
C VAL A 186 -29.45 -7.22 7.61
N VAL A 187 -29.29 -7.52 8.89
CA VAL A 187 -28.67 -8.77 9.34
C VAL A 187 -29.67 -9.64 10.12
N ASN A 188 -29.42 -10.94 10.15
CA ASN A 188 -30.17 -11.87 11.00
C ASN A 188 -29.52 -11.99 12.39
N LYS A 189 -30.09 -12.83 13.26
CA LYS A 189 -29.60 -13.10 14.64
C LYS A 189 -28.18 -13.65 14.68
N SER A 190 -27.66 -14.19 13.57
CA SER A 190 -26.27 -14.70 13.46
C SER A 190 -25.35 -13.69 12.79
N ASN A 191 -25.72 -12.41 12.73
CA ASN A 191 -24.98 -11.32 12.07
C ASN A 191 -24.66 -11.58 10.59
N ARG A 192 -25.49 -12.38 9.90
CA ARG A 192 -25.36 -12.59 8.47
C ARG A 192 -26.23 -11.60 7.72
N LEU A 193 -25.68 -11.02 6.66
CA LEU A 193 -26.38 -10.14 5.73
C LEU A 193 -27.53 -10.90 5.08
N VAL A 194 -28.75 -10.38 5.19
CA VAL A 194 -29.98 -10.97 4.61
C VAL A 194 -30.70 -10.02 3.67
N GLY A 195 -30.39 -8.73 3.73
CA GLY A 195 -31.01 -7.74 2.86
C GLY A 195 -30.36 -6.37 2.95
N ILE A 196 -30.88 -5.47 2.14
CA ILE A 196 -30.60 -4.03 2.21
C ILE A 196 -31.92 -3.29 2.25
N ILE A 197 -32.02 -2.28 3.12
CA ILE A 197 -33.13 -1.34 3.20
C ILE A 197 -32.66 0.05 2.79
N THR A 198 -33.48 0.74 2.02
CA THR A 198 -33.18 2.09 1.51
C THR A 198 -34.34 3.03 1.76
N ALA A 199 -34.09 4.35 1.60
CA ALA A 199 -35.14 5.36 1.71
C ALA A 199 -36.32 5.09 0.80
N LYS A 200 -36.14 4.49 -0.37
CA LYS A 200 -37.25 4.15 -1.29
C LYS A 200 -38.17 3.06 -0.73
N ASP A 201 -37.61 2.12 0.01
CA ASP A 201 -38.38 0.97 0.53
C ASP A 201 -39.33 1.39 1.65
N VAL A 202 -39.01 2.47 2.37
CA VAL A 202 -39.80 2.97 3.51
C VAL A 202 -40.80 4.07 3.16
N VAL A 203 -40.79 4.59 1.94
CA VAL A 203 -41.73 5.62 1.49
C VAL A 203 -43.16 5.12 1.59
N ASN A 204 -44.01 5.90 2.23
CA ASN A 204 -45.43 5.60 2.44
C ASN A 204 -45.70 4.29 3.22
N LYS A 205 -44.76 3.88 4.07
CA LYS A 205 -44.93 2.71 4.95
C LYS A 205 -45.23 3.16 6.37
N ALA A 206 -46.02 2.35 7.09
CA ALA A 206 -46.31 2.60 8.50
C ALA A 206 -45.01 2.42 9.36
N LEU A 207 -44.83 3.26 10.37
CA LEU A 207 -43.70 3.20 11.26
C LEU A 207 -43.51 1.84 11.95
N THR A 208 -44.60 1.16 12.21
CA THR A 208 -44.66 -0.17 12.86
C THR A 208 -44.37 -1.33 11.90
N GLN A 209 -44.24 -1.05 10.60
CA GLN A 209 -44.05 -2.11 9.61
C GLN A 209 -42.66 -2.72 9.74
N PRO A 210 -42.53 -4.07 9.85
CA PRO A 210 -41.25 -4.75 9.89
C PRO A 210 -40.48 -4.57 8.58
N ILE A 211 -39.18 -4.26 8.68
CA ILE A 211 -38.33 -4.01 7.52
C ILE A 211 -38.04 -5.27 6.71
N ASP A 212 -38.05 -6.45 7.31
CA ASP A 212 -37.87 -7.74 6.63
C ASP A 212 -38.90 -8.04 5.54
N LYS A 213 -40.06 -7.35 5.57
CA LYS A 213 -41.13 -7.47 4.58
C LYS A 213 -40.95 -6.54 3.38
N ILE A 214 -40.15 -5.50 3.50
CA ILE A 214 -40.00 -4.44 2.49
C ILE A 214 -38.58 -4.27 1.97
N MET A 215 -37.57 -4.83 2.66
CA MET A 215 -36.17 -4.77 2.22
C MET A 215 -35.94 -5.52 0.91
N THR A 216 -34.92 -5.13 0.19
CA THR A 216 -34.37 -5.91 -0.92
C THR A 216 -33.60 -7.11 -0.35
N LYS A 217 -34.08 -8.32 -0.66
CA LYS A 217 -33.43 -9.59 -0.25
C LYS A 217 -32.29 -9.95 -1.19
N GLU A 218 -31.36 -10.76 -0.69
CA GLU A 218 -30.20 -11.27 -1.47
C GLU A 218 -29.44 -10.15 -2.18
N PRO A 219 -28.93 -9.15 -1.42
CA PRO A 219 -28.19 -8.08 -2.03
C PRO A 219 -26.91 -8.62 -2.69
N ARG A 220 -26.48 -7.98 -3.77
CA ARG A 220 -25.15 -8.28 -4.33
C ARG A 220 -24.10 -8.03 -3.27
N SER A 221 -23.24 -9.00 -3.06
CA SER A 221 -22.19 -8.94 -2.07
C SER A 221 -20.86 -9.37 -2.68
N ALA A 222 -19.76 -8.80 -2.18
CA ALA A 222 -18.42 -9.21 -2.51
C ALA A 222 -17.75 -9.86 -1.29
N LYS A 223 -16.87 -10.81 -1.53
CA LYS A 223 -16.04 -11.38 -0.45
C LYS A 223 -14.80 -10.50 -0.25
N LYS A 224 -14.30 -10.43 0.99
CA LYS A 224 -13.16 -9.56 1.37
C LYS A 224 -11.91 -9.72 0.50
N HIS A 225 -11.67 -10.92 -0.03
CA HIS A 225 -10.52 -11.26 -0.87
C HIS A 225 -10.78 -11.15 -2.39
N MET A 226 -11.94 -10.60 -2.79
CA MET A 226 -12.20 -10.29 -4.20
C MET A 226 -11.49 -8.99 -4.59
N ASN A 227 -11.07 -8.92 -5.86
CA ASN A 227 -10.58 -7.67 -6.43
C ASN A 227 -11.74 -6.68 -6.56
N VAL A 228 -11.48 -5.40 -6.32
CA VAL A 228 -12.48 -4.32 -6.43
C VAL A 228 -12.97 -4.15 -7.87
N ASP A 229 -12.14 -4.48 -8.85
CA ASP A 229 -12.45 -4.38 -10.28
C ASP A 229 -13.17 -5.63 -10.86
N SER A 230 -13.61 -6.57 -10.01
CA SER A 230 -14.23 -7.84 -10.42
C SER A 230 -15.76 -7.73 -10.59
#